data_d8285be73699a94f093ea2f90e3e49f8
#
_entry.id   d8285be73699a94f093ea2f90e3e49f8
#
_cell.length_a   1.000
_cell.length_b   1.000
_cell.length_c   1.000
_cell.angle_alpha   90.00
_cell.angle_beta   90.00
_cell.angle_gamma   90.00
#
_symmetry.space_group_name_H-M   'P 1'
#
loop_
_entity.id
_entity.type
_entity.pdbx_description
1 polymer ?
#
loop_
_entity_poly.entity_id
_entity_poly.type
_entity_poly.pdbx_seq_one_letter_code
_entity_poly.pdbx_strand_id
1 'polypeptide(L)'
;VDVSHLSDPGFWDVAGELSGPFFASHSNARAVFSHPRNLTDEQFTAIIDHNGVVGLNLYANFLGERADLDTAIAHLEHWLELGGERTVALGGDLDGCSSLPEGITGIQDLDRLWERLLQRNYSEALVRALFFENLMRVVSEVCTM
;
A
#
# COMPACT_ATOMS: atom_id res chain seq x y z
N VAL A 1 10.70 -10.96 1.79
CA VAL A 1 11.40 -10.02 0.87
C VAL A 1 10.54 -8.79 0.69
N ASP A 2 11.15 -7.60 0.78
CA ASP A 2 10.52 -6.31 0.52
C ASP A 2 10.95 -5.78 -0.85
N VAL A 3 9.97 -5.47 -1.70
CA VAL A 3 10.20 -5.01 -3.07
C VAL A 3 10.06 -3.50 -3.25
N SER A 4 9.78 -2.73 -2.18
CA SER A 4 9.48 -1.28 -2.27
C SER A 4 10.60 -0.46 -2.87
N HIS A 5 11.80 -0.74 -2.99
CA HIS A 5 12.85 0.06 -3.63
C HIS A 5 13.46 -0.62 -4.85
N LEU A 6 12.91 -1.75 -5.28
CA LEU A 6 13.41 -2.44 -6.46
C LEU A 6 13.02 -1.72 -7.75
N SER A 7 13.85 -1.89 -8.77
CA SER A 7 13.48 -1.55 -10.14
C SER A 7 12.43 -2.54 -10.67
N ASP A 8 11.72 -2.19 -11.74
CA ASP A 8 10.76 -3.11 -12.35
C ASP A 8 11.38 -4.48 -12.71
N PRO A 9 12.58 -4.58 -13.33
CA PRO A 9 13.23 -5.87 -13.52
C PRO A 9 13.50 -6.62 -12.21
N GLY A 10 14.03 -5.94 -11.18
CA GLY A 10 14.31 -6.55 -9.88
C GLY A 10 13.04 -7.03 -9.17
N PHE A 11 11.91 -6.34 -9.34
CA PHE A 11 10.62 -6.82 -8.87
C PHE A 11 10.25 -8.17 -9.50
N TRP A 12 10.37 -8.27 -10.83
CA TRP A 12 10.01 -9.49 -11.56
C TRP A 12 10.98 -10.65 -11.29
N ASP A 13 12.25 -10.36 -11.01
CA ASP A 13 13.20 -11.39 -10.54
C ASP A 13 12.73 -12.00 -9.20
N VAL A 14 12.31 -11.15 -8.25
CA VAL A 14 11.76 -11.63 -6.97
C VAL A 14 10.46 -12.41 -7.17
N ALA A 15 9.51 -11.88 -7.94
CA ALA A 15 8.24 -12.53 -8.19
C ALA A 15 8.38 -13.88 -8.91
N GLY A 16 9.39 -14.03 -9.78
CA GLY A 16 9.66 -15.26 -10.49
C GLY A 16 10.34 -16.35 -9.65
N GLU A 17 11.10 -15.97 -8.64
CA GLU A 17 11.88 -16.91 -7.80
C GLU A 17 11.13 -17.34 -6.52
N LEU A 18 10.23 -16.51 -5.99
CA LEU A 18 9.51 -16.80 -4.77
C LEU A 18 8.22 -17.59 -5.03
N SER A 19 7.98 -18.62 -4.22
CA SER A 19 6.72 -19.38 -4.22
C SER A 19 5.76 -18.99 -3.08
N GLY A 20 6.20 -18.15 -2.16
CA GLY A 20 5.44 -17.69 -1.00
C GLY A 20 5.22 -16.18 -1.01
N PRO A 21 4.59 -15.65 0.05
CA PRO A 21 4.28 -14.23 0.12
C PRO A 21 5.53 -13.36 0.18
N PHE A 22 5.49 -12.27 -0.56
CA PHE A 22 6.41 -11.14 -0.45
C PHE A 22 5.61 -9.84 -0.35
N PHE A 23 6.24 -8.73 -0.05
CA PHE A 23 5.52 -7.49 0.21
C PHE A 23 6.24 -6.26 -0.35
N ALA A 24 5.47 -5.24 -0.62
CA ALA A 24 5.96 -3.88 -0.80
C ALA A 24 5.61 -3.10 0.48
N SER A 25 6.58 -2.81 1.32
CA SER A 25 6.33 -2.18 2.63
C SER A 25 5.73 -0.78 2.50
N HIS A 26 6.06 -0.04 1.43
CA HIS A 26 5.60 1.33 1.17
C HIS A 26 5.66 1.66 -0.32
N SER A 27 4.54 1.49 -1.01
CA SER A 27 4.39 1.77 -2.45
C SER A 27 3.00 2.32 -2.75
N ASN A 28 2.79 2.84 -3.98
CA ASN A 28 1.53 3.40 -4.42
C ASN A 28 1.17 2.89 -5.83
N ALA A 29 -0.01 3.21 -6.35
CA ALA A 29 -0.47 2.79 -7.67
C ALA A 29 0.06 3.72 -8.77
N ARG A 30 0.81 3.17 -9.74
CA ARG A 30 1.36 3.93 -10.87
C ARG A 30 0.28 4.43 -11.82
N ALA A 31 -0.84 3.73 -11.92
CA ALA A 31 -1.99 4.13 -12.71
C ALA A 31 -2.65 5.41 -12.17
N VAL A 32 -2.62 5.65 -10.86
CA VAL A 32 -3.15 6.87 -10.23
C VAL A 32 -2.17 8.03 -10.38
N PHE A 33 -0.90 7.79 -10.12
CA PHE A 33 0.15 8.78 -10.30
C PHE A 33 1.42 8.15 -10.87
N SER A 34 1.78 8.56 -12.10
CA SER A 34 2.92 8.00 -12.83
C SER A 34 4.24 8.40 -12.20
N HIS A 35 4.77 7.52 -11.37
CA HIS A 35 6.07 7.68 -10.73
C HIS A 35 6.82 6.34 -10.73
N PRO A 36 8.16 6.31 -10.98
CA PRO A 36 8.92 5.05 -11.02
C PRO A 36 8.89 4.22 -9.73
N ARG A 37 8.66 4.87 -8.58
CA ARG A 37 8.52 4.22 -7.27
C ARG A 37 7.16 3.56 -7.05
N ASN A 38 6.17 3.89 -7.87
CA ASN A 38 4.84 3.32 -7.78
C ASN A 38 4.75 2.02 -8.58
N LEU A 39 3.97 1.07 -8.10
CA LEU A 39 3.75 -0.24 -8.71
C LEU A 39 2.80 -0.14 -9.91
N THR A 40 3.06 -0.91 -10.94
CA THR A 40 2.07 -1.13 -12.01
C THR A 40 0.96 -2.06 -11.53
N ASP A 41 -0.14 -2.12 -12.29
CA ASP A 41 -1.27 -3.00 -11.97
C ASP A 41 -0.85 -4.48 -12.04
N GLU A 42 0.03 -4.82 -12.99
CA GLU A 42 0.58 -6.17 -13.12
C GLU A 42 1.47 -6.53 -11.91
N GLN A 43 2.27 -5.60 -11.42
CA GLN A 43 3.07 -5.81 -10.21
C GLN A 43 2.18 -5.99 -8.98
N PHE A 44 1.14 -5.18 -8.85
CA PHE A 44 0.17 -5.33 -7.77
C PHE A 44 -0.56 -6.68 -7.84
N THR A 45 -1.00 -7.09 -9.03
CA THR A 45 -1.63 -8.40 -9.25
C THR A 45 -0.69 -9.55 -8.88
N ALA A 46 0.60 -9.45 -9.24
CA ALA A 46 1.59 -10.46 -8.85
C ALA A 46 1.73 -10.58 -7.31
N ILE A 47 1.63 -9.46 -6.57
CA ILE A 47 1.63 -9.51 -5.10
C ILE A 47 0.36 -10.18 -4.56
N ILE A 48 -0.81 -9.96 -5.18
CA ILE A 48 -2.06 -10.69 -4.85
C ILE A 48 -1.87 -12.18 -5.05
N ASP A 49 -1.35 -12.60 -6.21
CA ASP A 49 -1.16 -14.01 -6.58
C ASP A 49 -0.21 -14.74 -5.62
N HIS A 50 0.75 -14.03 -5.05
CA HIS A 50 1.68 -14.52 -4.03
C HIS A 50 1.14 -14.39 -2.59
N ASN A 51 -0.13 -14.01 -2.42
CA ASN A 51 -0.73 -13.82 -1.09
C ASN A 51 -0.02 -12.75 -0.23
N GLY A 52 0.65 -11.81 -0.88
CA GLY A 52 1.45 -10.76 -0.28
C GLY A 52 0.64 -9.58 0.25
N VAL A 53 1.35 -8.48 0.54
CA VAL A 53 0.74 -7.23 1.01
C VAL A 53 1.50 -6.03 0.46
N VAL A 54 0.77 -4.94 0.21
CA VAL A 54 1.31 -3.63 -0.19
C VAL A 54 0.90 -2.59 0.81
N GLY A 55 1.87 -1.95 1.45
CA GLY A 55 1.65 -0.82 2.33
C GLY A 55 1.54 0.50 1.56
N LEU A 56 0.45 1.23 1.71
CA LEU A 56 0.29 2.57 1.14
C LEU A 56 1.39 3.50 1.66
N ASN A 57 2.15 4.10 0.75
CA ASN A 57 3.17 5.09 1.08
C ASN A 57 2.53 6.48 1.17
N LEU A 58 2.82 7.22 2.24
CA LEU A 58 2.31 8.57 2.46
C LEU A 58 3.31 9.67 2.04
N TYR A 59 4.36 9.35 1.32
CA TYR A 59 5.22 10.37 0.74
C TYR A 59 4.46 11.16 -0.34
N ALA A 60 4.25 12.46 -0.10
CA ALA A 60 3.44 13.32 -0.95
C ALA A 60 3.86 13.28 -2.44
N ASN A 61 5.17 13.18 -2.72
CA ASN A 61 5.70 13.17 -4.08
C ASN A 61 5.35 11.89 -4.86
N PHE A 62 4.88 10.82 -4.21
CA PHE A 62 4.46 9.58 -4.85
C PHE A 62 2.94 9.45 -4.95
N LEU A 63 2.21 10.34 -4.28
CA LEU A 63 0.75 10.36 -4.29
C LEU A 63 0.17 11.24 -5.42
N GLY A 64 0.81 12.38 -5.71
CA GLY A 64 0.30 13.30 -6.72
C GLY A 64 0.95 14.67 -6.64
N GLU A 65 0.55 15.58 -7.55
CA GLU A 65 1.07 16.96 -7.57
C GLU A 65 0.60 17.80 -6.35
N ARG A 66 -0.58 17.49 -5.81
CA ARG A 66 -1.17 18.09 -4.61
C ARG A 66 -1.73 16.99 -3.74
N ALA A 67 -0.84 16.36 -2.99
CA ALA A 67 -1.20 15.23 -2.17
C ALA A 67 -1.98 15.66 -0.92
N ASP A 68 -3.14 15.07 -0.75
CA ASP A 68 -4.02 15.15 0.43
C ASP A 68 -4.57 13.77 0.78
N LEU A 69 -5.47 13.68 1.75
CA LEU A 69 -6.10 12.43 2.14
C LEU A 69 -6.90 11.78 0.99
N ASP A 70 -7.57 12.57 0.17
CA ASP A 70 -8.38 12.04 -0.92
C ASP A 70 -7.49 11.48 -2.03
N THR A 71 -6.32 12.08 -2.26
CA THR A 71 -5.30 11.56 -3.16
C THR A 71 -4.77 10.22 -2.66
N ALA A 72 -4.46 10.10 -1.37
CA ALA A 72 -4.02 8.84 -0.77
C ALA A 72 -5.10 7.76 -0.88
N ILE A 73 -6.36 8.11 -0.67
CA ILE A 73 -7.50 7.18 -0.81
C ILE A 73 -7.67 6.76 -2.27
N ALA A 74 -7.44 7.62 -3.24
CA ALA A 74 -7.53 7.24 -4.66
C ALA A 74 -6.60 6.07 -5.02
N HIS A 75 -5.41 6.00 -4.45
CA HIS A 75 -4.51 4.85 -4.60
C HIS A 75 -5.08 3.58 -3.96
N LEU A 76 -5.68 3.69 -2.77
CA LEU A 76 -6.35 2.56 -2.11
C LEU A 76 -7.54 2.07 -2.94
N GLU A 77 -8.38 2.99 -3.43
CA GLU A 77 -9.57 2.67 -4.23
C GLU A 77 -9.19 1.94 -5.52
N HIS A 78 -8.14 2.42 -6.22
CA HIS A 78 -7.63 1.75 -7.42
C HIS A 78 -7.22 0.30 -7.13
N TRP A 79 -6.51 0.06 -6.05
CA TRP A 79 -6.09 -1.28 -5.66
C TRP A 79 -7.25 -2.16 -5.18
N LEU A 80 -8.27 -1.58 -4.52
CA LEU A 80 -9.48 -2.31 -4.16
C LEU A 80 -10.27 -2.73 -5.40
N GLU A 81 -10.33 -1.90 -6.45
CA GLU A 81 -10.94 -2.25 -7.75
C GLU A 81 -10.23 -3.42 -8.44
N LEU A 82 -8.93 -3.61 -8.19
CA LEU A 82 -8.15 -4.76 -8.66
C LEU A 82 -8.29 -6.01 -7.78
N GLY A 83 -9.15 -6.00 -6.75
CA GLY A 83 -9.36 -7.13 -5.84
C GLY A 83 -8.41 -7.16 -4.65
N GLY A 84 -7.89 -6.01 -4.25
CA GLY A 84 -6.85 -5.87 -3.23
C GLY A 84 -7.32 -5.86 -1.78
N GLU A 85 -8.56 -6.22 -1.44
CA GLU A 85 -9.11 -6.12 -0.08
C GLU A 85 -8.26 -6.86 0.98
N ARG A 86 -7.57 -7.92 0.58
CA ARG A 86 -6.68 -8.70 1.44
C ARG A 86 -5.20 -8.35 1.29
N THR A 87 -4.87 -7.50 0.32
CA THR A 87 -3.48 -7.20 -0.06
C THR A 87 -3.05 -5.80 0.36
N VAL A 88 -3.98 -4.86 0.43
CA VAL A 88 -3.67 -3.49 0.79
C VAL A 88 -3.48 -3.33 2.30
N ALA A 89 -2.44 -2.58 2.70
CA ALA A 89 -2.15 -2.21 4.08
C ALA A 89 -1.65 -0.76 4.17
N LEU A 90 -1.29 -0.30 5.36
CA LEU A 90 -0.61 0.98 5.56
C LEU A 90 0.90 0.76 5.71
N GLY A 91 1.68 1.47 4.89
CA GLY A 91 3.14 1.47 4.97
C GLY A 91 3.71 2.76 5.57
N GLY A 92 3.01 3.87 5.36
CA GLY A 92 3.30 5.19 5.91
C GLY A 92 4.56 5.86 5.38
N ASP A 93 5.72 5.28 5.61
CA ASP A 93 7.05 5.89 5.31
C ASP A 93 7.26 7.23 6.05
N LEU A 94 6.69 7.36 7.25
CA LEU A 94 6.55 8.64 7.96
C LEU A 94 7.88 9.31 8.30
N ASP A 95 8.89 8.51 8.64
CA ASP A 95 10.24 8.99 8.97
C ASP A 95 11.22 8.89 7.80
N GLY A 96 10.82 8.26 6.69
CA GLY A 96 11.63 8.06 5.49
C GLY A 96 11.39 9.11 4.39
N CYS A 97 10.40 9.98 4.55
CA CYS A 97 10.03 10.96 3.55
C CYS A 97 10.17 12.42 4.03
N SER A 98 10.32 13.34 3.08
CA SER A 98 10.51 14.78 3.38
C SER A 98 9.19 15.57 3.41
N SER A 99 8.09 14.98 2.97
CA SER A 99 6.77 15.64 2.94
C SER A 99 5.64 14.61 3.01
N LEU A 100 4.61 14.93 3.78
CA LEU A 100 3.39 14.15 3.92
C LEU A 100 2.21 14.83 3.20
N PRO A 101 1.13 14.13 2.88
CA PRO A 101 -0.04 14.73 2.26
C PRO A 101 -0.72 15.72 3.19
N GLU A 102 -1.40 16.71 2.64
CA GLU A 102 -2.14 17.69 3.43
C GLU A 102 -3.13 16.99 4.37
N GLY A 103 -3.09 17.36 5.64
CA GLY A 103 -3.91 16.76 6.69
C GLY A 103 -3.21 15.65 7.50
N ILE A 104 -2.02 15.21 7.10
CA ILE A 104 -1.19 14.27 7.85
C ILE A 104 0.11 14.96 8.25
N THR A 105 0.43 14.93 9.53
CA THR A 105 1.70 15.45 10.07
C THR A 105 2.53 14.37 10.76
N GLY A 106 1.95 13.20 10.96
CA GLY A 106 2.60 12.05 11.58
C GLY A 106 1.59 10.93 11.89
N ILE A 107 2.04 9.93 12.63
CA ILE A 107 1.24 8.75 12.97
C ILE A 107 -0.06 9.09 13.71
N GLN A 108 -0.06 10.17 14.48
CA GLN A 108 -1.22 10.65 15.24
C GLN A 108 -2.40 11.07 14.36
N ASP A 109 -2.17 11.32 13.07
CA ASP A 109 -3.21 11.76 12.13
C ASP A 109 -3.75 10.62 11.25
N LEU A 110 -3.31 9.38 11.47
CA LEU A 110 -3.81 8.24 10.68
C LEU A 110 -5.29 7.92 10.95
N ASP A 111 -5.81 8.33 12.09
CA ASP A 111 -7.24 8.27 12.40
C ASP A 111 -8.08 9.06 11.40
N ARG A 112 -7.56 10.16 10.85
CA ARG A 112 -8.23 10.93 9.79
C ARG A 112 -8.43 10.14 8.50
N LEU A 113 -7.44 9.29 8.14
CA LEU A 113 -7.57 8.40 6.98
C LEU A 113 -8.63 7.32 7.26
N TRP A 114 -8.64 6.75 8.48
CA TRP A 114 -9.67 5.82 8.94
C TRP A 114 -11.07 6.42 8.82
N GLU A 115 -11.28 7.59 9.44
CA GLU A 115 -12.57 8.29 9.42
C GLU A 115 -13.00 8.64 8.00
N ARG A 116 -12.07 9.07 7.15
CA ARG A 116 -12.37 9.43 5.76
C ARG A 116 -12.84 8.22 4.95
N LEU A 117 -12.26 7.05 5.15
CA LEU A 117 -12.73 5.81 4.53
C LEU A 117 -14.15 5.44 5.00
N LEU A 118 -14.44 5.56 6.30
CA LEU A 118 -15.81 5.35 6.81
C LEU A 118 -16.81 6.34 6.21
N GLN A 119 -16.44 7.62 6.06
CA GLN A 119 -17.27 8.64 5.40
C GLN A 119 -17.55 8.33 3.93
N ARG A 120 -16.66 7.59 3.26
CA ARG A 120 -16.83 7.06 1.90
C ARG A 120 -17.63 5.75 1.85
N ASN A 121 -18.25 5.35 2.96
CA ASN A 121 -19.07 4.15 3.13
C ASN A 121 -18.30 2.81 2.99
N TYR A 122 -17.01 2.79 3.20
CA TYR A 122 -16.30 1.54 3.40
C TYR A 122 -16.69 0.94 4.75
N SER A 123 -16.84 -0.39 4.79
CA SER A 123 -17.19 -1.08 6.03
C SER A 123 -16.03 -0.99 7.04
N GLU A 124 -16.37 -0.91 8.32
CA GLU A 124 -15.36 -0.93 9.39
C GLU A 124 -14.47 -2.18 9.32
N ALA A 125 -15.04 -3.31 8.92
CA ALA A 125 -14.27 -4.55 8.74
C ALA A 125 -13.19 -4.42 7.67
N LEU A 126 -13.50 -3.80 6.51
CA LEU A 126 -12.51 -3.55 5.47
C LEU A 126 -11.45 -2.55 5.95
N VAL A 127 -11.87 -1.43 6.54
CA VAL A 127 -10.92 -0.42 7.03
C VAL A 127 -9.97 -1.02 8.06
N ARG A 128 -10.48 -1.86 8.97
CA ARG A 128 -9.66 -2.59 9.95
C ARG A 128 -8.67 -3.55 9.27
N ALA A 129 -9.11 -4.25 8.20
CA ALA A 129 -8.22 -5.12 7.45
C ALA A 129 -7.07 -4.33 6.81
N LEU A 130 -7.34 -3.18 6.20
CA LEU A 130 -6.34 -2.28 5.61
C LEU A 130 -5.35 -1.74 6.65
N PHE A 131 -5.82 -1.40 7.84
CA PHE A 131 -4.99 -0.81 8.89
C PHE A 131 -4.16 -1.82 9.68
N PHE A 132 -4.60 -3.08 9.74
CA PHE A 132 -3.97 -4.04 10.64
C PHE A 132 -3.97 -5.50 10.12
N GLU A 133 -5.15 -6.06 9.77
CA GLU A 133 -5.30 -7.50 9.63
C GLU A 133 -4.56 -8.07 8.42
N ASN A 134 -4.51 -7.33 7.30
CA ASN A 134 -3.82 -7.76 6.09
C ASN A 134 -2.32 -7.94 6.32
N LEU A 135 -1.67 -6.98 6.97
CA LEU A 135 -0.25 -7.09 7.32
C LEU A 135 -0.03 -8.23 8.31
N MET A 136 -0.85 -8.31 9.36
CA MET A 136 -0.73 -9.36 10.39
C MET A 136 -0.91 -10.77 9.83
N ARG A 137 -1.75 -10.95 8.81
CA ARG A 137 -1.88 -12.22 8.10
C ARG A 137 -0.54 -12.67 7.51
N VAL A 138 0.12 -11.80 6.74
CA VAL A 138 1.41 -12.14 6.13
C VAL A 138 2.50 -12.37 7.19
N VAL A 139 2.57 -11.51 8.20
CA VAL A 139 3.53 -11.67 9.30
C VAL A 139 3.33 -13.02 10.01
N SER A 140 2.08 -13.39 10.31
CA SER A 140 1.77 -14.66 10.96
C SER A 140 2.12 -15.87 10.08
N GLU A 141 1.90 -15.77 8.78
CA GLU A 141 2.21 -16.83 7.83
C GLU A 141 3.73 -17.06 7.71
N VAL A 142 4.51 -15.96 7.64
CA VAL A 142 5.97 -16.04 7.43
C VAL A 142 6.74 -16.30 8.72
N CYS A 143 6.26 -15.80 9.89
CA CYS A 143 6.98 -15.90 11.16
C CYS A 143 6.63 -17.13 11.99
N THR A 144 5.67 -17.94 11.60
CA THR A 144 5.28 -19.19 12.29
C THR A 144 5.95 -20.46 11.75
N MET A 145 6.92 -20.29 10.85
CA MET A 145 7.74 -21.40 10.33
C MET A 145 8.94 -21.70 11.23
#